data_74bf62eb0bbf28b3729cc1918cbff99e
#
_entry.id   74bf62eb0bbf28b3729cc1918cbff99e
#
_cell.length_a   1.000
_cell.length_b   1.000
_cell.length_c   1.000
_cell.angle_alpha   90.00
_cell.angle_beta   90.00
_cell.angle_gamma   90.00
#
_symmetry.space_group_name_H-M   'P 1'
#
loop_
_entity.id
_entity.type
_entity.pdbx_description
1 polymer ?
#
loop_
_entity_poly.entity_id
_entity_poly.type
_entity_poly.pdbx_seq_one_letter_code
_entity_poly.pdbx_strand_id
1 'polypeptide(L)'
;AINGFDLVNLLRASNIPQARNIPVIAVTARSEMDEKALHEHGFAGCLHKPFTVKELLVTLNEGQMSADEAHITHDMQLIADALPEDTLFNFSALTAFSEDDPEAACSIIRTFIEETGKNADRMQQALTDREVDGIAAMAHKLLPLFTLIGASESVASLRWLESCRGEEFSEEIEKTTLETLEAVRKVVRAAEEYSFGLH
;
A
#
# COMPACT_ATOMS: atom_id res chain seq x y z
N ALA A 1 12.58 -19.45 18.40
CA ALA A 1 12.61 -18.34 17.44
C ALA A 1 12.29 -17.07 18.22
N ILE A 2 13.11 -16.03 18.07
CA ILE A 2 12.90 -14.70 18.68
C ILE A 2 11.74 -14.05 17.92
N ASN A 3 10.70 -13.64 18.63
CA ASN A 3 9.58 -12.89 18.06
C ASN A 3 9.78 -11.36 18.24
N GLY A 4 8.88 -10.53 17.66
CA GLY A 4 8.99 -9.07 17.75
C GLY A 4 8.93 -8.52 19.18
N PHE A 5 8.17 -9.15 20.07
CA PHE A 5 8.08 -8.77 21.48
C PHE A 5 9.40 -9.05 22.21
N ASP A 6 10.00 -10.22 21.97
CA ASP A 6 11.30 -10.58 22.54
C ASP A 6 12.39 -9.58 22.08
N LEU A 7 12.34 -9.15 20.80
CA LEU A 7 13.29 -8.19 20.25
C LEU A 7 13.17 -6.82 20.92
N VAL A 8 11.95 -6.31 21.13
CA VAL A 8 11.74 -5.02 21.81
C VAL A 8 12.18 -5.10 23.26
N ASN A 9 11.88 -6.18 23.96
CA ASN A 9 12.34 -6.40 25.34
C ASN A 9 13.88 -6.41 25.42
N LEU A 10 14.56 -7.06 24.49
CA LEU A 10 16.03 -7.06 24.41
C LEU A 10 16.59 -5.65 24.13
N LEU A 11 15.97 -4.89 23.21
CA LEU A 11 16.31 -3.51 22.93
C LEU A 11 16.21 -2.63 24.19
N ARG A 12 15.09 -2.72 24.92
CA ARG A 12 14.84 -1.94 26.14
C ARG A 12 15.76 -2.34 27.29
N ALA A 13 16.16 -3.62 27.34
CA ALA A 13 17.12 -4.13 28.33
C ALA A 13 18.59 -3.89 27.96
N SER A 14 18.87 -3.40 26.75
CA SER A 14 20.24 -3.20 26.27
C SER A 14 20.95 -2.07 27.01
N ASN A 15 22.28 -2.15 27.10
CA ASN A 15 23.12 -1.10 27.71
C ASN A 15 23.42 0.05 26.72
N ILE A 16 22.84 0.02 25.52
CA ILE A 16 22.99 1.08 24.50
C ILE A 16 21.99 2.20 24.84
N PRO A 17 22.42 3.41 25.20
CA PRO A 17 21.54 4.48 25.66
C PRO A 17 20.43 4.82 24.64
N GLN A 18 20.78 4.86 23.35
CA GLN A 18 19.86 5.17 22.28
C GLN A 18 18.82 4.05 22.03
N ALA A 19 19.16 2.80 22.26
CA ALA A 19 18.25 1.66 22.05
C ALA A 19 17.10 1.61 23.05
N ARG A 20 17.25 2.25 24.21
CA ARG A 20 16.18 2.32 25.23
C ARG A 20 15.05 3.25 24.84
N ASN A 21 15.35 4.31 24.09
CA ASN A 21 14.41 5.38 23.77
C ASN A 21 14.00 5.41 22.29
N ILE A 22 14.60 4.56 21.44
CA ILE A 22 14.24 4.51 20.03
C ILE A 22 12.77 4.10 19.88
N PRO A 23 11.93 4.84 19.12
CA PRO A 23 10.57 4.44 18.84
C PRO A 23 10.57 3.17 17.98
N VAL A 24 9.80 2.16 18.39
CA VAL A 24 9.65 0.90 17.67
C VAL A 24 8.21 0.74 17.27
N ILE A 25 7.94 0.65 15.98
CA ILE A 25 6.60 0.49 15.42
C ILE A 25 6.42 -0.97 15.00
N ALA A 26 5.33 -1.59 15.46
CA ALA A 26 4.95 -2.92 15.03
C ALA A 26 4.30 -2.87 13.65
N VAL A 27 4.77 -3.67 12.70
CA VAL A 27 4.14 -3.82 11.39
C VAL A 27 3.57 -5.23 11.28
N THR A 28 2.24 -5.35 11.23
CA THR A 28 1.54 -6.64 11.32
C THR A 28 0.47 -6.81 10.24
N ALA A 29 0.24 -8.07 9.84
CA ALA A 29 -0.91 -8.45 9.00
C ALA A 29 -2.13 -8.88 9.83
N ARG A 30 -1.99 -8.97 11.18
CA ARG A 30 -3.07 -9.40 12.06
C ARG A 30 -3.88 -8.19 12.54
N SER A 31 -5.17 -8.19 12.23
CA SER A 31 -6.12 -7.12 12.63
C SER A 31 -6.55 -7.19 14.09
N GLU A 32 -6.27 -8.29 14.78
CA GLU A 32 -6.72 -8.52 16.18
C GLU A 32 -5.64 -8.20 17.22
N MET A 33 -4.56 -7.50 16.86
CA MET A 33 -3.53 -7.16 17.82
C MET A 33 -3.94 -5.91 18.60
N ASP A 34 -4.15 -6.06 19.90
CA ASP A 34 -4.54 -4.99 20.80
C ASP A 34 -3.41 -3.95 20.92
N GLU A 35 -3.68 -2.72 20.48
CA GLU A 35 -2.73 -1.60 20.57
C GLU A 35 -2.24 -1.35 21.99
N LYS A 36 -3.11 -1.58 22.99
CA LYS A 36 -2.74 -1.45 24.42
C LYS A 36 -1.67 -2.47 24.79
N ALA A 37 -1.82 -3.72 24.35
CA ALA A 37 -0.83 -4.76 24.58
C ALA A 37 0.52 -4.42 23.93
N LEU A 38 0.52 -3.83 22.74
CA LEU A 38 1.73 -3.37 22.06
C LEU A 38 2.43 -2.24 22.85
N HIS A 39 1.67 -1.26 23.33
CA HIS A 39 2.21 -0.18 24.17
C HIS A 39 2.81 -0.69 25.50
N GLU A 40 2.16 -1.64 26.15
CA GLU A 40 2.67 -2.27 27.39
C GLU A 40 3.99 -3.02 27.16
N HIS A 41 4.20 -3.53 25.94
CA HIS A 41 5.46 -4.17 25.54
C HIS A 41 6.51 -3.20 24.96
N GLY A 42 6.26 -1.89 25.01
CA GLY A 42 7.24 -0.86 24.63
C GLY A 42 7.29 -0.52 23.16
N PHE A 43 6.27 -0.88 22.38
CA PHE A 43 6.10 -0.36 21.02
C PHE A 43 5.52 1.07 21.09
N ALA A 44 5.99 1.92 20.19
CA ALA A 44 5.54 3.31 20.07
C ALA A 44 4.28 3.44 19.18
N GLY A 45 3.98 2.44 18.36
CA GLY A 45 2.80 2.42 17.51
C GLY A 45 2.64 1.10 16.76
N CYS A 46 1.54 0.99 16.04
CA CYS A 46 1.21 -0.19 15.22
C CYS A 46 0.77 0.23 13.81
N LEU A 47 1.25 -0.50 12.81
CA LEU A 47 0.87 -0.31 11.43
C LEU A 47 0.38 -1.62 10.83
N HIS A 48 -0.87 -1.65 10.39
CA HIS A 48 -1.49 -2.84 9.83
C HIS A 48 -1.26 -2.96 8.33
N LYS A 49 -0.77 -4.12 7.89
CA LYS A 49 -0.62 -4.42 6.46
C LYS A 49 -1.99 -4.78 5.84
N PRO A 50 -2.31 -4.25 4.66
CA PRO A 50 -1.58 -3.26 3.87
C PRO A 50 -1.79 -1.84 4.40
N PHE A 51 -0.78 -0.98 4.33
CA PHE A 51 -0.82 0.41 4.79
C PHE A 51 -0.41 1.36 3.67
N THR A 52 -0.91 2.58 3.74
CA THR A 52 -0.54 3.68 2.84
C THR A 52 0.68 4.43 3.37
N VAL A 53 1.34 5.20 2.48
CA VAL A 53 2.43 6.10 2.89
C VAL A 53 1.95 7.13 3.93
N LYS A 54 0.72 7.61 3.79
CA LYS A 54 0.11 8.55 4.75
C LYS A 54 -0.02 7.92 6.15
N GLU A 55 -0.52 6.69 6.25
CA GLU A 55 -0.63 5.99 7.54
C GLU A 55 0.75 5.73 8.15
N LEU A 56 1.76 5.37 7.33
CA LEU A 56 3.14 5.21 7.79
C LEU A 56 3.66 6.53 8.38
N LEU A 57 3.49 7.66 7.68
CA LEU A 57 3.96 8.98 8.13
C LEU A 57 3.25 9.43 9.41
N VAL A 58 1.94 9.21 9.51
CA VAL A 58 1.16 9.50 10.74
C VAL A 58 1.69 8.68 11.91
N THR A 59 1.85 7.36 11.74
CA THR A 59 2.34 6.47 12.79
C THR A 59 3.79 6.79 13.21
N LEU A 60 4.66 7.19 12.27
CA LEU A 60 6.01 7.65 12.57
C LEU A 60 6.00 8.95 13.39
N ASN A 61 5.09 9.87 13.06
CA ASN A 61 4.97 11.15 13.75
C ASN A 61 4.42 10.96 15.18
N GLU A 62 3.41 10.13 15.36
CA GLU A 62 2.86 9.79 16.68
C GLU A 62 3.89 9.05 17.56
N GLY A 63 4.73 8.21 16.97
CA GLY A 63 5.82 7.51 17.69
C GLY A 63 6.99 8.40 18.10
N GLN A 64 7.10 9.62 17.56
CA GLN A 64 8.16 10.60 17.89
C GLN A 64 7.74 11.64 18.92
N MET A 65 6.51 11.62 19.41
CA MET A 65 5.98 12.63 20.35
C MET A 65 6.59 12.54 21.77
N SER A 66 7.90 12.78 21.86
CA SER A 66 8.54 13.21 23.10
C SER A 66 9.80 14.04 22.81
N ALA A 67 9.66 15.34 23.00
CA ALA A 67 10.69 16.38 23.09
C ALA A 67 11.39 16.82 21.77
N ASP A 68 10.92 17.91 21.23
CA ASP A 68 11.44 18.92 20.27
C ASP A 68 10.53 19.14 19.04
N GLU A 69 9.25 19.49 19.34
CA GLU A 69 8.13 19.36 18.39
C GLU A 69 7.80 20.57 17.51
N ALA A 70 8.57 21.63 17.47
CA ALA A 70 8.09 22.84 16.78
C ALA A 70 8.52 22.99 15.32
N HIS A 71 9.54 22.25 14.83
CA HIS A 71 10.08 22.45 13.48
C HIS A 71 9.77 21.32 12.48
N ILE A 72 9.62 20.08 12.94
CA ILE A 72 9.43 18.94 12.02
C ILE A 72 7.97 18.82 11.55
N THR A 73 7.00 19.18 12.38
CA THR A 73 5.57 19.20 12.04
C THR A 73 5.24 20.20 10.93
N HIS A 74 5.93 21.33 10.87
CA HIS A 74 5.68 22.35 9.83
C HIS A 74 6.18 21.92 8.45
N ASP A 75 7.34 21.26 8.38
CA ASP A 75 7.91 20.78 7.11
C ASP A 75 7.18 19.53 6.59
N MET A 76 6.70 18.65 7.47
CA MET A 76 5.91 17.48 7.07
C MET A 76 4.47 17.85 6.66
N GLN A 77 3.88 18.87 7.28
CA GLN A 77 2.58 19.42 6.88
C GLN A 77 2.70 20.10 5.51
N LEU A 78 3.80 20.84 5.25
CA LEU A 78 4.09 21.45 3.94
C LEU A 78 4.29 20.39 2.84
N ILE A 79 4.86 19.23 3.16
CA ILE A 79 5.00 18.11 2.21
C ILE A 79 3.65 17.43 1.98
N ALA A 80 2.81 17.27 3.00
CA ALA A 80 1.46 16.73 2.86
C ALA A 80 0.52 17.67 2.10
N ASP A 81 0.66 18.99 2.31
CA ASP A 81 -0.13 20.05 1.64
C ASP A 81 0.44 20.41 0.24
N ALA A 82 1.70 20.05 -0.04
CA ALA A 82 2.35 20.26 -1.34
C ALA A 82 2.16 19.07 -2.33
N LEU A 83 1.58 17.97 -1.87
CA LEU A 83 1.09 16.94 -2.80
C LEU A 83 -0.16 17.52 -3.47
N PRO A 84 -0.14 17.75 -4.80
CA PRO A 84 -1.33 18.26 -5.47
C PRO A 84 -2.48 17.29 -5.20
N GLU A 85 -3.63 17.83 -4.80
CA GLU A 85 -4.88 17.07 -4.60
C GLU A 85 -5.34 16.34 -5.87
N ASP A 86 -4.66 16.56 -6.98
CA ASP A 86 -4.94 16.01 -8.32
C ASP A 86 -4.12 14.77 -8.70
N THR A 87 -3.20 14.29 -7.88
CA THR A 87 -2.55 13.00 -8.18
C THR A 87 -3.36 11.87 -7.59
N LEU A 88 -4.34 11.41 -8.37
CA LEU A 88 -5.22 10.28 -8.05
C LEU A 88 -4.44 9.03 -7.64
N PHE A 89 -3.16 8.90 -8.08
CA PHE A 89 -2.31 7.74 -7.85
C PHE A 89 -0.84 8.14 -7.61
N ASN A 90 -0.21 7.51 -6.62
CA ASN A 90 1.20 7.75 -6.29
C ASN A 90 2.14 6.84 -7.09
N PHE A 91 2.38 7.17 -8.35
CA PHE A 91 3.31 6.40 -9.19
C PHE A 91 4.78 6.55 -8.78
N SER A 92 5.15 7.60 -8.05
CA SER A 92 6.51 7.76 -7.52
C SER A 92 6.87 6.63 -6.54
N ALA A 93 5.88 5.99 -5.89
CA ALA A 93 6.10 4.82 -5.07
C ALA A 93 6.62 3.60 -5.87
N LEU A 94 6.26 3.48 -7.15
CA LEU A 94 6.78 2.43 -8.04
C LEU A 94 8.23 2.71 -8.45
N THR A 95 8.57 3.98 -8.66
CA THR A 95 9.89 4.39 -9.14
C THR A 95 10.87 4.75 -8.03
N ALA A 96 10.48 4.60 -6.75
CA ALA A 96 11.31 4.95 -5.59
C ALA A 96 12.70 4.26 -5.57
N PHE A 97 12.85 3.14 -6.28
CA PHE A 97 14.09 2.36 -6.33
C PHE A 97 14.92 2.62 -7.60
N SER A 98 14.52 3.59 -8.46
CA SER A 98 15.25 3.90 -9.69
C SER A 98 16.48 4.81 -9.46
N GLU A 99 16.80 5.19 -8.19
CA GLU A 99 17.99 5.96 -7.81
C GLU A 99 18.23 7.21 -8.70
N ASP A 100 17.18 7.96 -9.00
CA ASP A 100 17.19 9.12 -9.91
C ASP A 100 17.57 8.80 -11.37
N ASP A 101 17.46 7.53 -11.79
CA ASP A 101 17.63 7.14 -13.19
C ASP A 101 16.30 7.22 -13.95
N PRO A 102 16.11 8.20 -14.85
CA PRO A 102 14.86 8.38 -15.60
C PRO A 102 14.55 7.19 -16.54
N GLU A 103 15.56 6.53 -17.11
CA GLU A 103 15.36 5.38 -18.01
C GLU A 103 14.86 4.17 -17.19
N ALA A 104 15.42 3.94 -16.01
CA ALA A 104 14.96 2.91 -15.08
C ALA A 104 13.54 3.19 -14.61
N ALA A 105 13.23 4.44 -14.24
CA ALA A 105 11.88 4.85 -13.85
C ALA A 105 10.85 4.60 -14.97
N CYS A 106 11.15 5.03 -16.20
CA CYS A 106 10.29 4.78 -17.36
C CYS A 106 10.09 3.29 -17.64
N SER A 107 11.15 2.47 -17.48
CA SER A 107 11.07 1.02 -17.66
C SER A 107 10.14 0.36 -16.63
N ILE A 108 10.20 0.80 -15.38
CA ILE A 108 9.33 0.31 -14.30
C ILE A 108 7.86 0.65 -14.59
N ILE A 109 7.57 1.90 -14.96
CA ILE A 109 6.21 2.34 -15.29
C ILE A 109 5.68 1.60 -16.52
N ARG A 110 6.49 1.41 -17.55
CA ARG A 110 6.10 0.62 -18.73
C ARG A 110 5.75 -0.80 -18.38
N THR A 111 6.56 -1.46 -17.54
CA THR A 111 6.28 -2.82 -17.06
C THR A 111 4.99 -2.87 -16.26
N PHE A 112 4.75 -1.87 -15.40
CA PHE A 112 3.49 -1.74 -14.66
C PHE A 112 2.29 -1.65 -15.60
N ILE A 113 2.34 -0.80 -16.62
CA ILE A 113 1.27 -0.62 -17.62
C ILE A 113 1.00 -1.94 -18.35
N GLU A 114 2.06 -2.61 -18.86
CA GLU A 114 1.93 -3.86 -19.61
C GLU A 114 1.34 -4.99 -18.76
N GLU A 115 1.86 -5.20 -17.55
CA GLU A 115 1.39 -6.30 -16.69
C GLU A 115 -0.01 -6.03 -16.13
N THR A 116 -0.33 -4.76 -15.81
CA THR A 116 -1.67 -4.37 -15.38
C THR A 116 -2.68 -4.57 -16.52
N GLY A 117 -2.34 -4.17 -17.75
CA GLY A 117 -3.16 -4.39 -18.93
C GLY A 117 -3.42 -5.87 -19.18
N LYS A 118 -2.37 -6.71 -19.19
CA LYS A 118 -2.50 -8.17 -19.36
C LYS A 118 -3.39 -8.81 -18.28
N ASN A 119 -3.28 -8.37 -17.03
CA ASN A 119 -4.11 -8.90 -15.95
C ASN A 119 -5.56 -8.43 -16.07
N ALA A 120 -5.80 -7.19 -16.53
CA ALA A 120 -7.15 -6.69 -16.83
C ALA A 120 -7.81 -7.48 -17.97
N ASP A 121 -7.08 -7.76 -19.06
CA ASP A 121 -7.59 -8.56 -20.18
C ASP A 121 -7.97 -9.99 -19.73
N ARG A 122 -7.13 -10.61 -18.89
CA ARG A 122 -7.43 -11.93 -18.32
C ARG A 122 -8.63 -11.90 -17.39
N MET A 123 -8.78 -10.84 -16.58
CA MET A 123 -9.96 -10.64 -15.72
C MET A 123 -11.22 -10.48 -16.56
N GLN A 124 -11.14 -9.71 -17.66
CA GLN A 124 -12.26 -9.55 -18.60
C GLN A 124 -12.62 -10.89 -19.27
N GLN A 125 -11.64 -11.72 -19.64
CA GLN A 125 -11.90 -13.05 -20.19
C GLN A 125 -12.57 -13.95 -19.16
N ALA A 126 -12.04 -14.01 -17.92
CA ALA A 126 -12.62 -14.79 -16.83
C ALA A 126 -14.07 -14.34 -16.51
N LEU A 127 -14.36 -13.04 -16.61
CA LEU A 127 -15.72 -12.50 -16.48
C LEU A 127 -16.63 -13.04 -17.59
N THR A 128 -16.17 -13.03 -18.84
CA THR A 128 -16.92 -13.54 -19.99
C THR A 128 -17.20 -15.03 -19.87
N ASP A 129 -16.23 -15.77 -19.36
CA ASP A 129 -16.33 -17.23 -19.15
C ASP A 129 -17.04 -17.59 -17.84
N ARG A 130 -17.43 -16.60 -17.03
CA ARG A 130 -18.02 -16.71 -15.68
C ARG A 130 -17.18 -17.53 -14.72
N GLU A 131 -15.85 -17.43 -14.85
CA GLU A 131 -14.87 -18.11 -14.00
C GLU A 131 -14.49 -17.25 -12.79
N VAL A 132 -15.20 -17.44 -11.66
CA VAL A 132 -14.96 -16.65 -10.43
C VAL A 132 -13.53 -16.82 -9.91
N ASP A 133 -12.97 -18.02 -9.95
CA ASP A 133 -11.59 -18.26 -9.54
C ASP A 133 -10.57 -17.54 -10.42
N GLY A 134 -10.87 -17.38 -11.71
CA GLY A 134 -10.08 -16.59 -12.66
C GLY A 134 -10.10 -15.10 -12.30
N ILE A 135 -11.28 -14.57 -12.00
CA ILE A 135 -11.45 -13.18 -11.54
C ILE A 135 -10.68 -12.94 -10.24
N ALA A 136 -10.88 -13.81 -9.24
CA ALA A 136 -10.22 -13.72 -7.94
C ALA A 136 -8.68 -13.81 -8.06
N ALA A 137 -8.17 -14.66 -8.97
CA ALA A 137 -6.74 -14.80 -9.23
C ALA A 137 -6.13 -13.52 -9.84
N MET A 138 -6.85 -12.82 -10.72
CA MET A 138 -6.37 -11.55 -11.30
C MET A 138 -6.49 -10.42 -10.27
N ALA A 139 -7.55 -10.37 -9.47
CA ALA A 139 -7.70 -9.44 -8.36
C ALA A 139 -6.52 -9.55 -7.38
N HIS A 140 -6.14 -10.77 -6.99
CA HIS A 140 -4.97 -11.04 -6.15
C HIS A 140 -3.67 -10.49 -6.75
N LYS A 141 -3.47 -10.60 -8.06
CA LYS A 141 -2.25 -10.09 -8.72
C LYS A 141 -2.19 -8.57 -8.78
N LEU A 142 -3.33 -7.91 -8.98
CA LEU A 142 -3.41 -6.46 -9.06
C LEU A 142 -3.32 -5.79 -7.69
N LEU A 143 -3.82 -6.43 -6.65
CA LEU A 143 -3.97 -5.89 -5.31
C LEU A 143 -2.68 -5.27 -4.72
N PRO A 144 -1.49 -5.92 -4.76
CA PRO A 144 -0.27 -5.34 -4.19
C PRO A 144 0.15 -4.03 -4.87
N LEU A 145 0.07 -3.98 -6.20
CA LEU A 145 0.47 -2.82 -6.99
C LEU A 145 -0.50 -1.65 -6.78
N PHE A 146 -1.80 -1.93 -6.72
CA PHE A 146 -2.84 -0.93 -6.50
C PHE A 146 -2.81 -0.38 -5.07
N THR A 147 -2.42 -1.21 -4.10
CA THR A 147 -2.16 -0.77 -2.73
C THR A 147 -0.95 0.17 -2.68
N LEU A 148 0.13 -0.16 -3.40
CA LEU A 148 1.36 0.62 -3.42
C LEU A 148 1.15 2.03 -4.01
N ILE A 149 0.35 2.14 -5.08
CA ILE A 149 0.04 3.44 -5.70
C ILE A 149 -1.10 4.20 -5.02
N GLY A 150 -1.67 3.67 -3.94
CA GLY A 150 -2.73 4.34 -3.18
C GLY A 150 -4.10 4.37 -3.85
N ALA A 151 -4.40 3.45 -4.78
CA ALA A 151 -5.69 3.35 -5.47
C ALA A 151 -6.77 2.74 -4.56
N SER A 152 -7.13 3.43 -3.48
CA SER A 152 -7.94 2.92 -2.35
C SER A 152 -9.30 2.34 -2.77
N GLU A 153 -10.02 2.99 -3.68
CA GLU A 153 -11.31 2.50 -4.18
C GLU A 153 -11.16 1.17 -4.92
N SER A 154 -10.16 1.08 -5.82
CA SER A 154 -9.86 -0.16 -6.54
C SER A 154 -9.37 -1.27 -5.62
N VAL A 155 -8.59 -0.93 -4.58
CA VAL A 155 -8.12 -1.89 -3.58
C VAL A 155 -9.27 -2.55 -2.83
N ALA A 156 -10.33 -1.79 -2.46
CA ALA A 156 -11.49 -2.34 -1.79
C ALA A 156 -12.23 -3.36 -2.68
N SER A 157 -12.48 -3.01 -3.95
CA SER A 157 -13.13 -3.89 -4.92
C SER A 157 -12.29 -5.12 -5.25
N LEU A 158 -10.98 -4.96 -5.44
CA LEU A 158 -10.05 -6.07 -5.70
C LEU A 158 -9.99 -7.06 -4.54
N ARG A 159 -10.00 -6.56 -3.28
CA ARG A 159 -10.04 -7.43 -2.10
C ARG A 159 -11.32 -8.23 -2.02
N TRP A 160 -12.43 -7.57 -2.28
CA TRP A 160 -13.72 -8.25 -2.27
C TRP A 160 -13.78 -9.33 -3.34
N LEU A 161 -13.35 -9.03 -4.59
CA LEU A 161 -13.28 -10.02 -5.68
C LEU A 161 -12.33 -11.19 -5.35
N GLU A 162 -11.19 -10.92 -4.71
CA GLU A 162 -10.29 -11.98 -4.25
C GLU A 162 -10.96 -12.92 -3.24
N SER A 163 -11.79 -12.36 -2.34
CA SER A 163 -12.49 -13.13 -1.31
C SER A 163 -13.61 -14.02 -1.88
N CYS A 164 -14.13 -13.72 -3.08
CA CYS A 164 -15.15 -14.51 -3.76
C CYS A 164 -14.63 -15.85 -4.35
N ARG A 165 -13.35 -16.17 -4.14
CA ARG A 165 -12.77 -17.41 -4.64
C ARG A 165 -13.55 -18.64 -4.15
N GLY A 166 -13.96 -19.52 -5.09
CA GLY A 166 -14.75 -20.71 -4.79
C GLY A 166 -16.25 -20.43 -4.64
N GLU A 167 -16.71 -19.19 -4.82
CA GLU A 167 -18.14 -18.87 -4.84
C GLU A 167 -18.75 -19.12 -6.21
N GLU A 168 -20.08 -19.17 -6.27
CA GLU A 168 -20.82 -19.22 -7.53
C GLU A 168 -20.89 -17.82 -8.17
N PHE A 169 -20.87 -17.78 -9.51
CA PHE A 169 -20.99 -16.52 -10.25
C PHE A 169 -22.33 -15.83 -9.97
N SER A 170 -22.28 -14.55 -9.60
CA SER A 170 -23.44 -13.73 -9.23
C SER A 170 -23.43 -12.40 -10.00
N GLU A 171 -24.60 -11.73 -10.05
CA GLU A 171 -24.72 -10.38 -10.61
C GLU A 171 -23.84 -9.36 -9.87
N GLU A 172 -23.62 -9.55 -8.57
CA GLU A 172 -22.76 -8.70 -7.76
C GLU A 172 -21.28 -8.85 -8.15
N ILE A 173 -20.83 -10.08 -8.37
CA ILE A 173 -19.47 -10.37 -8.89
C ILE A 173 -19.31 -9.76 -10.29
N GLU A 174 -20.29 -9.92 -11.17
CA GLU A 174 -20.28 -9.34 -12.52
C GLU A 174 -20.14 -7.83 -12.47
N LYS A 175 -21.01 -7.16 -11.72
CA LYS A 175 -21.04 -5.71 -11.58
C LYS A 175 -19.73 -5.17 -11.00
N THR A 176 -19.29 -5.73 -9.87
CA THR A 176 -18.06 -5.29 -9.20
C THR A 176 -16.82 -5.52 -10.08
N THR A 177 -16.79 -6.60 -10.86
CA THR A 177 -15.70 -6.87 -11.80
C THR A 177 -15.67 -5.82 -12.92
N LEU A 178 -16.83 -5.45 -13.49
CA LEU A 178 -16.92 -4.40 -14.53
C LEU A 178 -16.46 -3.04 -14.00
N GLU A 179 -16.92 -2.64 -12.82
CA GLU A 179 -16.50 -1.41 -12.15
C GLU A 179 -15.00 -1.40 -11.86
N THR A 180 -14.46 -2.53 -11.39
CA THR A 180 -13.02 -2.70 -11.14
C THR A 180 -12.21 -2.59 -12.43
N LEU A 181 -12.65 -3.22 -13.52
CA LEU A 181 -11.97 -3.12 -14.82
C LEU A 181 -11.95 -1.68 -15.36
N GLU A 182 -13.01 -0.92 -15.16
CA GLU A 182 -13.05 0.49 -15.53
C GLU A 182 -12.04 1.30 -14.69
N ALA A 183 -11.97 1.06 -13.38
CA ALA A 183 -11.01 1.70 -12.50
C ALA A 183 -9.56 1.34 -12.86
N VAL A 184 -9.29 0.07 -13.20
CA VAL A 184 -7.97 -0.39 -13.66
C VAL A 184 -7.56 0.35 -14.95
N ARG A 185 -8.48 0.52 -15.90
CA ARG A 185 -8.21 1.29 -17.15
C ARG A 185 -7.91 2.77 -16.89
N LYS A 186 -8.53 3.37 -15.85
CA LYS A 186 -8.21 4.75 -15.41
C LYS A 186 -6.79 4.82 -14.86
N VAL A 187 -6.39 3.85 -14.03
CA VAL A 187 -5.03 3.76 -13.48
C VAL A 187 -3.99 3.61 -14.60
N VAL A 188 -4.22 2.75 -15.58
CA VAL A 188 -3.32 2.56 -16.72
C VAL A 188 -3.13 3.85 -17.48
N ARG A 189 -4.21 4.57 -17.80
CA ARG A 189 -4.13 5.87 -18.50
C ARG A 189 -3.35 6.91 -17.71
N ALA A 190 -3.60 7.00 -16.40
CA ALA A 190 -2.86 7.90 -15.53
C ALA A 190 -1.35 7.55 -15.47
N ALA A 191 -1.01 6.25 -15.49
CA ALA A 191 0.37 5.79 -15.54
C ALA A 191 1.06 6.14 -16.89
N GLU A 192 0.32 6.07 -17.99
CA GLU A 192 0.80 6.51 -19.31
C GLU A 192 1.12 8.02 -19.29
N GLU A 193 0.20 8.85 -18.77
CA GLU A 193 0.39 10.30 -18.63
C GLU A 193 1.60 10.61 -17.72
N TYR A 194 1.74 9.92 -16.60
CA TYR A 194 2.89 10.06 -15.71
C TYR A 194 4.22 9.72 -16.42
N SER A 195 4.24 8.66 -17.24
CA SER A 195 5.41 8.25 -18.00
C SER A 195 5.87 9.34 -19.00
N PHE A 196 4.96 10.09 -19.60
CA PHE A 196 5.31 11.21 -20.48
C PHE A 196 5.98 12.38 -19.74
N GLY A 197 5.69 12.55 -18.45
CA GLY A 197 6.29 13.60 -17.63
C GLY A 197 7.69 13.27 -17.11
N LEU A 198 8.16 12.02 -17.27
CA LEU A 198 9.51 11.59 -16.88
C LEU A 198 10.57 11.89 -17.94
N HIS A 199 10.20 12.36 -19.13
CA HIS A 199 11.06 12.80 -20.22
C HIS A 199 11.21 14.32 -20.21
#